data_cefb836a269f3f372306e63d00ef6e7e
#
_entry.id   cefb836a269f3f372306e63d00ef6e7e
#
_cell.length_a   1.000
_cell.length_b   1.000
_cell.length_c   1.000
_cell.angle_alpha   90.00
_cell.angle_beta   90.00
_cell.angle_gamma   90.00
#
_symmetry.space_group_name_H-M   'P 1'
#
loop_
_entity.id
_entity.type
_entity.pdbx_description
1 polymer ?
#
loop_
_entity_poly.entity_id
_entity_poly.type
_entity_poly.pdbx_seq_one_letter_code
_entity_poly.pdbx_strand_id
1 'polypeptide(L)'
;MGLLLLLQVLLAAAAARAPAAQAWGKEGHYMTCKITDGFLTSEASAAVKELLPSWANGELAEVCAWADKQRFRYRWSSPLHFADTPGDCNFSYARDCHDTKGNKNVCVVGAINNYTAALQDSSSPYNRTESLMFLAHFVGDVHQPLHCGHVEDLGGNTILVRWYRRKSNLHHVWDVDVIEQAMKDFYGKDQDAMVKAIQRNITEDWSREEKQWEACRSKTKTCADKYAQESAVLACDAYKGVKQDSTLGDDYYSAALPVVEKRIAQGGVRLAAILNRIFSGNGELQSI
;
A
#
# COMPACT_ATOMS: atom_id res chain seq x y z
N MET A 1 16.53 58.78 31.43
CA MET A 1 15.50 57.70 31.51
C MET A 1 15.26 57.23 30.11
N GLY A 2 15.94 56.16 29.74
CA GLY A 2 15.87 55.56 28.40
C GLY A 2 15.00 54.31 28.41
N LEU A 3 13.98 54.34 27.60
CA LEU A 3 13.01 53.24 27.43
C LEU A 3 13.59 52.21 26.45
N LEU A 4 14.08 51.08 26.96
CA LEU A 4 14.48 49.95 26.12
C LEU A 4 13.20 49.24 25.62
N LEU A 5 12.90 49.41 24.34
CA LEU A 5 11.94 48.55 23.63
C LEU A 5 12.60 47.20 23.35
N LEU A 6 12.16 46.17 24.05
CA LEU A 6 12.44 44.77 23.72
C LEU A 6 11.58 44.36 22.53
N LEU A 7 12.16 44.28 21.36
CA LEU A 7 11.57 43.69 20.18
C LEU A 7 11.66 42.17 20.32
N GLN A 8 10.61 41.53 20.79
CA GLN A 8 10.49 40.07 20.73
C GLN A 8 10.11 39.65 19.28
N VAL A 9 11.12 39.21 18.55
CA VAL A 9 10.89 38.53 17.25
C VAL A 9 10.36 37.15 17.55
N LEU A 10 9.05 36.96 17.42
CA LEU A 10 8.42 35.66 17.36
C LEU A 10 8.82 35.01 16.02
N LEU A 11 9.86 34.17 16.04
CA LEU A 11 10.08 33.19 14.99
C LEU A 11 8.94 32.16 15.06
N ALA A 12 7.90 32.38 14.29
CA ALA A 12 6.97 31.32 13.95
C ALA A 12 7.72 30.32 13.06
N ALA A 13 8.25 29.26 13.67
CA ALA A 13 8.69 28.10 12.94
C ALA A 13 7.45 27.53 12.25
N ALA A 14 7.28 27.85 10.97
CA ALA A 14 6.37 27.13 10.10
C ALA A 14 6.95 25.72 10.02
N ALA A 15 6.45 24.81 10.85
CA ALA A 15 6.64 23.40 10.66
C ALA A 15 6.04 23.08 9.28
N ALA A 16 6.89 22.99 8.27
CA ALA A 16 6.52 22.44 6.99
C ALA A 16 5.98 21.04 7.31
N ARG A 17 4.63 20.90 7.28
CA ARG A 17 4.04 19.58 7.35
C ARG A 17 4.59 18.85 6.14
N ALA A 18 5.40 17.83 6.37
CA ALA A 18 5.71 16.87 5.34
C ALA A 18 4.37 16.44 4.71
N PRO A 19 4.28 16.40 3.39
CA PRO A 19 3.07 15.85 2.75
C PRO A 19 2.82 14.48 3.40
N ALA A 20 1.57 14.26 3.82
CA ALA A 20 1.20 12.98 4.42
C ALA A 20 1.60 11.88 3.44
N ALA A 21 2.31 10.87 3.95
CA ALA A 21 2.69 9.71 3.15
C ALA A 21 1.44 9.22 2.39
N GLN A 22 1.55 9.19 1.09
CA GLN A 22 0.61 8.48 0.23
C GLN A 22 1.24 7.09 0.05
N ALA A 23 0.46 6.05 0.16
CA ALA A 23 0.80 4.68 -0.23
C ALA A 23 1.35 4.63 -1.65
N TRP A 24 1.48 3.43 -2.23
CA TRP A 24 1.73 3.46 -3.69
C TRP A 24 1.05 4.67 -4.31
N GLY A 25 1.73 5.47 -5.08
CA GLY A 25 1.09 6.56 -5.80
C GLY A 25 -0.15 6.09 -6.54
N LYS A 26 -0.89 7.01 -7.11
CA LYS A 26 -2.13 6.70 -7.84
C LYS A 26 -1.93 5.55 -8.86
N GLU A 27 -0.78 5.53 -9.53
CA GLU A 27 -0.44 4.54 -10.57
C GLU A 27 -0.25 3.14 -9.97
N GLY A 28 0.47 3.00 -8.86
CA GLY A 28 0.70 1.70 -8.23
C GLY A 28 -0.57 1.10 -7.63
N HIS A 29 -1.44 1.92 -7.03
CA HIS A 29 -2.77 1.47 -6.60
C HIS A 29 -3.64 1.04 -7.77
N TYR A 30 -3.66 1.83 -8.84
CA TYR A 30 -4.37 1.47 -10.07
C TYR A 30 -3.90 0.12 -10.60
N MET A 31 -2.58 -0.08 -10.74
CA MET A 31 -1.98 -1.31 -11.24
C MET A 31 -2.33 -2.51 -10.37
N THR A 32 -2.25 -2.38 -9.03
CA THR A 32 -2.64 -3.42 -8.08
C THR A 32 -4.08 -3.87 -8.32
N CYS A 33 -5.01 -2.94 -8.37
CA CYS A 33 -6.42 -3.27 -8.58
C CYS A 33 -6.73 -3.76 -10.01
N LYS A 34 -6.04 -3.26 -11.02
CA LYS A 34 -6.20 -3.71 -12.40
C LYS A 34 -5.68 -5.14 -12.60
N ILE A 35 -4.62 -5.51 -11.89
CA ILE A 35 -4.16 -6.91 -11.84
C ILE A 35 -5.21 -7.77 -11.13
N THR A 36 -5.78 -7.29 -10.02
CA THR A 36 -6.85 -8.00 -9.28
C THR A 36 -7.98 -8.44 -10.19
N ASP A 37 -8.47 -7.56 -11.08
CA ASP A 37 -9.57 -7.86 -11.99
C ASP A 37 -9.30 -9.12 -12.86
N GLY A 38 -8.04 -9.37 -13.21
CA GLY A 38 -7.62 -10.54 -13.99
C GLY A 38 -7.63 -11.87 -13.23
N PHE A 39 -7.75 -11.84 -11.90
CA PHE A 39 -7.70 -13.02 -11.03
C PHE A 39 -8.98 -13.24 -10.21
N LEU A 40 -10.01 -12.41 -10.43
CA LEU A 40 -11.32 -12.61 -9.80
C LEU A 40 -12.06 -13.77 -10.43
N THR A 41 -12.75 -14.57 -9.60
CA THR A 41 -13.79 -15.50 -10.10
C THR A 41 -14.98 -14.72 -10.67
N SER A 42 -15.82 -15.39 -11.45
CA SER A 42 -17.04 -14.77 -12.02
C SER A 42 -17.94 -14.19 -10.94
N GLU A 43 -18.10 -14.93 -9.84
CA GLU A 43 -18.93 -14.56 -8.69
C GLU A 43 -18.35 -13.35 -7.96
N ALA A 44 -17.04 -13.36 -7.68
CA ALA A 44 -16.38 -12.24 -7.03
C ALA A 44 -16.39 -10.98 -7.92
N SER A 45 -16.17 -11.13 -9.22
CA SER A 45 -16.22 -10.02 -10.18
C SER A 45 -17.62 -9.39 -10.21
N ALA A 46 -18.69 -10.21 -10.23
CA ALA A 46 -20.06 -9.70 -10.19
C ALA A 46 -20.36 -8.95 -8.90
N ALA A 47 -20.00 -9.53 -7.74
CA ALA A 47 -20.20 -8.90 -6.43
C ALA A 47 -19.39 -7.60 -6.26
N VAL A 48 -18.15 -7.56 -6.73
CA VAL A 48 -17.33 -6.35 -6.73
C VAL A 48 -17.98 -5.25 -7.57
N LYS A 49 -18.42 -5.56 -8.79
CA LYS A 49 -19.11 -4.59 -9.68
C LYS A 49 -20.38 -4.02 -9.06
N GLU A 50 -21.15 -4.85 -8.37
CA GLU A 50 -22.37 -4.42 -7.67
C GLU A 50 -22.07 -3.44 -6.53
N LEU A 51 -20.96 -3.63 -5.82
CA LEU A 51 -20.54 -2.79 -4.70
C LEU A 51 -19.84 -1.51 -5.12
N LEU A 52 -19.33 -1.42 -6.35
CA LEU A 52 -18.64 -0.23 -6.82
C LEU A 52 -19.59 0.95 -7.01
N PRO A 53 -19.15 2.19 -6.71
CA PRO A 53 -19.94 3.37 -6.99
C PRO A 53 -20.10 3.55 -8.51
N SER A 54 -21.21 4.13 -8.94
CA SER A 54 -21.54 4.29 -10.37
C SER A 54 -20.46 5.01 -11.19
N TRP A 55 -19.75 5.96 -10.57
CA TRP A 55 -18.68 6.70 -11.25
C TRP A 55 -17.43 5.85 -11.57
N ALA A 56 -17.30 4.69 -10.93
CA ALA A 56 -16.20 3.74 -11.21
C ALA A 56 -16.43 2.89 -12.46
N ASN A 57 -17.62 2.97 -13.08
CA ASN A 57 -17.98 2.24 -14.29
C ASN A 57 -17.75 0.72 -14.21
N GLY A 58 -17.81 0.15 -13.00
CA GLY A 58 -17.56 -1.27 -12.77
C GLY A 58 -16.08 -1.67 -12.72
N GLU A 59 -15.15 -0.72 -12.69
CA GLU A 59 -13.70 -0.94 -12.68
C GLU A 59 -13.15 -0.71 -11.26
N LEU A 60 -12.62 -1.78 -10.63
CA LEU A 60 -12.02 -1.69 -9.29
C LEU A 60 -10.81 -0.75 -9.27
N ALA A 61 -10.05 -0.69 -10.35
CA ALA A 61 -8.87 0.15 -10.47
C ALA A 61 -9.16 1.64 -10.28
N GLU A 62 -10.36 2.12 -10.67
CA GLU A 62 -10.75 3.52 -10.55
C GLU A 62 -10.92 3.97 -9.08
N VAL A 63 -11.24 3.04 -8.19
CA VAL A 63 -11.45 3.35 -6.76
C VAL A 63 -10.24 3.07 -5.89
N CYS A 64 -9.21 2.40 -6.39
CA CYS A 64 -8.13 1.87 -5.57
C CYS A 64 -7.33 2.97 -4.83
N ALA A 65 -7.16 4.14 -5.42
CA ALA A 65 -6.54 5.31 -4.79
C ALA A 65 -7.54 6.23 -4.05
N TRP A 66 -8.79 5.78 -3.84
CA TRP A 66 -9.82 6.61 -3.22
C TRP A 66 -9.52 6.95 -1.76
N ALA A 67 -9.03 5.98 -0.98
CA ALA A 67 -8.79 6.17 0.45
C ALA A 67 -7.79 7.30 0.72
N ASP A 68 -6.73 7.43 -0.06
CA ASP A 68 -5.78 8.54 0.02
C ASP A 68 -6.44 9.89 -0.21
N LYS A 69 -7.29 10.00 -1.23
CA LYS A 69 -8.02 11.23 -1.54
C LYS A 69 -8.99 11.63 -0.42
N GLN A 70 -9.40 10.67 0.42
CA GLN A 70 -10.33 10.89 1.52
C GLN A 70 -9.67 11.09 2.89
N ARG A 71 -8.35 10.99 3.03
CA ARG A 71 -7.64 11.09 4.32
C ARG A 71 -7.93 12.38 5.08
N PHE A 72 -8.16 13.50 4.40
CA PHE A 72 -8.52 14.76 5.07
C PHE A 72 -9.94 14.72 5.65
N ARG A 73 -10.87 13.99 5.04
CA ARG A 73 -12.24 13.77 5.50
C ARG A 73 -12.31 12.68 6.55
N TYR A 74 -11.64 11.56 6.33
CA TYR A 74 -11.57 10.41 7.23
C TYR A 74 -10.23 10.40 7.98
N ARG A 75 -9.96 11.45 8.78
CA ARG A 75 -8.68 11.62 9.48
C ARG A 75 -8.29 10.42 10.35
N TRP A 76 -9.27 9.68 10.84
CA TRP A 76 -9.10 8.45 11.60
C TRP A 76 -8.45 7.34 10.78
N SER A 77 -8.55 7.36 9.45
CA SER A 77 -7.97 6.34 8.57
C SER A 77 -6.46 6.51 8.37
N SER A 78 -5.89 7.68 8.64
CA SER A 78 -4.46 7.94 8.38
C SER A 78 -3.51 6.90 8.97
N PRO A 79 -3.64 6.44 10.22
CA PRO A 79 -2.75 5.41 10.78
C PRO A 79 -3.04 4.00 10.25
N LEU A 80 -4.08 3.82 9.44
CA LEU A 80 -4.45 2.53 8.86
C LEU A 80 -3.72 2.22 7.54
N HIS A 81 -2.95 3.16 7.02
CA HIS A 81 -2.24 3.00 5.75
C HIS A 81 -0.87 2.33 5.90
N PHE A 82 -0.34 2.17 7.11
CA PHE A 82 0.99 1.65 7.36
C PHE A 82 1.07 0.83 8.65
N ALA A 83 2.19 0.15 8.84
CA ALA A 83 2.53 -0.58 10.05
C ALA A 83 4.05 -0.42 10.28
N ASP A 84 4.45 0.77 10.73
CA ASP A 84 5.86 1.07 10.96
C ASP A 84 6.49 0.15 12.01
N THR A 85 7.72 -0.26 11.77
CA THR A 85 8.49 -1.18 12.59
C THR A 85 9.68 -0.45 13.24
N PRO A 86 10.33 -1.02 14.26
CA PRO A 86 11.53 -0.42 14.84
C PRO A 86 12.79 -0.52 13.96
N GLY A 87 12.66 -0.98 12.71
CA GLY A 87 13.79 -1.09 11.78
C GLY A 87 14.62 -2.37 11.94
N ASP A 88 14.06 -3.38 12.59
CA ASP A 88 14.68 -4.70 12.79
C ASP A 88 14.35 -5.71 11.68
N CYS A 89 13.81 -5.24 10.55
CA CYS A 89 13.34 -6.05 9.42
C CYS A 89 12.26 -7.08 9.82
N ASN A 90 11.56 -6.83 10.88
CA ASN A 90 10.60 -7.76 11.44
C ASN A 90 9.32 -7.05 11.89
N PHE A 91 8.18 -7.50 11.36
CA PHE A 91 6.86 -7.06 11.78
C PHE A 91 6.31 -7.97 12.88
N SER A 92 5.80 -7.38 13.94
CA SER A 92 5.07 -8.07 14.99
C SER A 92 3.74 -7.38 15.26
N TYR A 93 2.62 -8.07 14.97
CA TYR A 93 1.29 -7.50 15.15
C TYR A 93 1.06 -6.90 16.55
N ALA A 94 1.50 -7.61 17.58
CA ALA A 94 1.30 -7.18 18.97
C ALA A 94 2.11 -5.92 19.32
N ARG A 95 3.29 -5.74 18.67
CA ARG A 95 4.18 -4.60 18.90
C ARG A 95 3.82 -3.42 18.01
N ASP A 96 3.49 -3.67 16.72
CA ASP A 96 3.50 -2.64 15.69
C ASP A 96 2.09 -2.21 15.26
N CYS A 97 1.04 -3.01 15.58
CA CYS A 97 -0.32 -2.70 15.16
C CYS A 97 -1.12 -1.94 16.24
N HIS A 98 -0.68 -0.73 16.54
CA HIS A 98 -1.36 0.19 17.47
C HIS A 98 -1.09 1.64 17.09
N ASP A 99 -1.96 2.56 17.52
CA ASP A 99 -1.73 3.99 17.38
C ASP A 99 -0.85 4.53 18.53
N THR A 100 -0.53 5.82 18.45
CA THR A 100 0.26 6.54 19.47
C THR A 100 -0.41 6.60 20.85
N LYS A 101 -1.71 6.26 20.94
CA LYS A 101 -2.47 6.18 22.20
C LYS A 101 -2.53 4.76 22.73
N GLY A 102 -1.95 3.78 22.04
CA GLY A 102 -1.97 2.36 22.39
C GLY A 102 -3.26 1.64 22.03
N ASN A 103 -4.13 2.24 21.17
CA ASN A 103 -5.29 1.55 20.65
C ASN A 103 -4.84 0.44 19.70
N LYS A 104 -5.26 -0.79 19.99
CA LYS A 104 -4.89 -1.99 19.22
C LYS A 104 -5.60 -2.04 17.86
N ASN A 105 -5.03 -2.79 16.94
CA ASN A 105 -5.54 -3.01 15.57
C ASN A 105 -5.56 -1.76 14.70
N VAL A 106 -4.81 -0.72 15.08
CA VAL A 106 -4.70 0.53 14.35
C VAL A 106 -3.40 0.52 13.54
N CYS A 107 -3.44 -0.21 12.43
CA CYS A 107 -2.40 -0.32 11.41
C CYS A 107 -3.00 -0.92 10.12
N VAL A 108 -2.24 -0.98 9.04
CA VAL A 108 -2.69 -1.53 7.75
C VAL A 108 -3.14 -2.99 7.85
N VAL A 109 -2.47 -3.82 8.65
CA VAL A 109 -2.84 -5.23 8.88
C VAL A 109 -4.18 -5.33 9.62
N GLY A 110 -4.35 -4.54 10.67
CA GLY A 110 -5.61 -4.45 11.41
C GLY A 110 -6.77 -3.99 10.53
N ALA A 111 -6.52 -3.01 9.66
CA ALA A 111 -7.49 -2.51 8.70
C ALA A 111 -7.92 -3.56 7.67
N ILE A 112 -6.97 -4.28 7.06
CA ILE A 112 -7.27 -5.38 6.13
C ILE A 112 -8.14 -6.43 6.80
N ASN A 113 -7.82 -6.85 8.02
CA ASN A 113 -8.61 -7.82 8.77
C ASN A 113 -10.03 -7.30 9.05
N ASN A 114 -10.14 -6.04 9.48
CA ASN A 114 -11.43 -5.41 9.80
C ASN A 114 -12.34 -5.30 8.59
N TYR A 115 -11.84 -4.77 7.46
CA TYR A 115 -12.67 -4.58 6.27
C TYR A 115 -12.99 -5.90 5.55
N THR A 116 -12.12 -6.91 5.66
CA THR A 116 -12.44 -8.26 5.20
C THR A 116 -13.61 -8.84 6.00
N ALA A 117 -13.57 -8.74 7.32
CA ALA A 117 -14.67 -9.17 8.18
C ALA A 117 -15.97 -8.39 7.90
N ALA A 118 -15.87 -7.07 7.71
CA ALA A 118 -17.02 -6.22 7.39
C ALA A 118 -17.70 -6.60 6.07
N LEU A 119 -16.94 -7.03 5.06
CA LEU A 119 -17.49 -7.49 3.78
C LEU A 119 -18.12 -8.89 3.87
N GLN A 120 -17.64 -9.73 4.79
CA GLN A 120 -18.18 -11.08 5.01
C GLN A 120 -19.48 -11.08 5.82
N ASP A 121 -19.67 -10.11 6.70
CA ASP A 121 -20.83 -9.99 7.56
C ASP A 121 -21.86 -9.06 6.94
N SER A 122 -22.97 -9.63 6.49
CA SER A 122 -24.10 -8.85 5.93
C SER A 122 -24.79 -7.95 6.95
N SER A 123 -24.60 -8.22 8.25
CA SER A 123 -25.12 -7.40 9.37
C SER A 123 -24.14 -6.31 9.82
N SER A 124 -22.98 -6.21 9.20
CA SER A 124 -21.95 -5.21 9.52
C SER A 124 -22.51 -3.78 9.43
N PRO A 125 -22.23 -2.91 10.42
CA PRO A 125 -22.66 -1.51 10.37
C PRO A 125 -21.88 -0.68 9.35
N TYR A 126 -20.81 -1.21 8.78
CA TYR A 126 -19.97 -0.53 7.81
C TYR A 126 -20.64 -0.45 6.43
N ASN A 127 -20.47 0.67 5.74
CA ASN A 127 -20.85 0.79 4.34
C ASN A 127 -20.01 -0.20 3.49
N ARG A 128 -20.68 -1.09 2.75
CA ARG A 128 -20.01 -2.16 1.99
C ARG A 128 -19.16 -1.63 0.83
N THR A 129 -19.62 -0.56 0.16
CA THR A 129 -18.84 0.12 -0.90
C THR A 129 -17.55 0.70 -0.34
N GLU A 130 -17.64 1.46 0.78
CA GLU A 130 -16.46 2.01 1.44
C GLU A 130 -15.52 0.90 1.97
N SER A 131 -16.10 -0.18 2.51
CA SER A 131 -15.32 -1.34 2.98
C SER A 131 -14.52 -1.99 1.85
N LEU A 132 -15.12 -2.14 0.66
CA LEU A 132 -14.41 -2.64 -0.52
C LEU A 132 -13.29 -1.69 -0.95
N MET A 133 -13.58 -0.40 -1.03
CA MET A 133 -12.59 0.60 -1.44
C MET A 133 -11.42 0.71 -0.47
N PHE A 134 -11.68 0.68 0.84
CA PHE A 134 -10.64 0.64 1.87
C PHE A 134 -9.82 -0.65 1.81
N LEU A 135 -10.48 -1.83 1.70
CA LEU A 135 -9.78 -3.11 1.61
C LEU A 135 -8.85 -3.16 0.40
N ALA A 136 -9.35 -2.75 -0.77
CA ALA A 136 -8.56 -2.73 -2.01
C ALA A 136 -7.33 -1.84 -1.87
N HIS A 137 -7.49 -0.65 -1.29
CA HIS A 137 -6.41 0.28 -1.03
C HIS A 137 -5.37 -0.28 -0.05
N PHE A 138 -5.80 -0.74 1.13
CA PHE A 138 -4.89 -1.20 2.18
C PHE A 138 -4.13 -2.49 1.80
N VAL A 139 -4.72 -3.33 0.95
CA VAL A 139 -3.95 -4.46 0.38
C VAL A 139 -2.85 -3.96 -0.56
N GLY A 140 -3.07 -2.88 -1.30
CA GLY A 140 -1.99 -2.18 -2.01
C GLY A 140 -0.91 -1.68 -1.05
N ASP A 141 -1.33 -0.93 -0.02
CA ASP A 141 -0.44 -0.31 0.98
C ASP A 141 0.52 -1.30 1.64
N VAL A 142 -0.01 -2.40 2.15
CA VAL A 142 0.81 -3.40 2.85
C VAL A 142 1.87 -4.06 1.94
N HIS A 143 1.73 -3.92 0.63
CA HIS A 143 2.71 -4.43 -0.34
C HIS A 143 3.78 -3.40 -0.74
N GLN A 144 3.63 -2.13 -0.37
CA GLN A 144 4.71 -1.15 -0.48
C GLN A 144 5.67 -1.32 0.72
N PRO A 145 6.94 -1.67 0.48
CA PRO A 145 7.86 -2.00 1.57
C PRO A 145 7.95 -0.94 2.67
N LEU A 146 8.03 0.33 2.30
CA LEU A 146 8.19 1.42 3.27
C LEU A 146 6.92 1.74 4.07
N HIS A 147 5.76 1.15 3.74
CA HIS A 147 4.59 1.13 4.60
C HIS A 147 4.72 0.18 5.80
N CYS A 148 5.78 -0.62 5.83
CA CYS A 148 6.25 -1.37 6.98
C CYS A 148 7.70 -0.98 7.30
N GLY A 149 8.05 0.27 7.05
CA GLY A 149 9.38 0.85 7.24
C GLY A 149 9.68 1.22 8.69
N HIS A 150 10.65 2.10 8.89
CA HIS A 150 11.11 2.46 10.22
C HIS A 150 10.22 3.56 10.83
N VAL A 151 9.77 3.35 12.06
CA VAL A 151 8.95 4.33 12.79
C VAL A 151 9.68 5.65 13.03
N GLU A 152 11.02 5.62 13.19
CA GLU A 152 11.83 6.78 13.51
C GLU A 152 11.88 7.81 12.36
N ASP A 153 11.73 7.36 11.13
CA ASP A 153 11.76 8.21 9.94
C ASP A 153 10.43 8.22 9.16
N LEU A 154 9.36 7.70 9.79
CA LEU A 154 8.03 7.63 9.21
C LEU A 154 8.02 6.86 7.88
N GLY A 155 8.64 5.67 7.86
CA GLY A 155 8.75 4.87 6.67
C GLY A 155 9.58 5.55 5.55
N GLY A 156 10.64 6.27 5.89
CA GLY A 156 11.50 6.97 4.92
C GLY A 156 11.00 8.36 4.49
N ASN A 157 9.89 8.85 5.04
CA ASN A 157 9.36 10.18 4.68
C ASN A 157 10.26 11.33 5.10
N THR A 158 11.04 11.18 6.18
CA THR A 158 11.96 12.20 6.65
C THR A 158 13.36 12.11 6.04
N ILE A 159 13.66 11.05 5.30
CA ILE A 159 14.93 10.88 4.59
C ILE A 159 14.84 11.58 3.24
N LEU A 160 15.34 12.82 3.20
CA LEU A 160 15.40 13.59 1.97
C LEU A 160 16.48 13.03 1.05
N VAL A 161 16.14 12.86 -0.23
CA VAL A 161 17.03 12.33 -1.25
C VAL A 161 16.89 13.13 -2.55
N ARG A 162 17.75 12.86 -3.51
CA ARG A 162 17.56 13.26 -4.92
C ARG A 162 17.29 12.03 -5.75
N TRP A 163 16.14 12.00 -6.39
CA TRP A 163 15.85 11.04 -7.45
C TRP A 163 16.43 11.58 -8.75
N TYR A 164 17.58 11.07 -9.16
CA TYR A 164 18.43 11.70 -10.16
C TYR A 164 18.75 13.16 -9.77
N ARG A 165 18.10 14.12 -10.43
CA ARG A 165 18.29 15.56 -10.17
C ARG A 165 17.13 16.20 -9.42
N ARG A 166 16.01 15.48 -9.21
CA ARG A 166 14.81 16.01 -8.53
C ARG A 166 14.90 15.79 -7.02
N LYS A 167 14.44 16.75 -6.26
CA LYS A 167 14.27 16.60 -4.80
C LYS A 167 13.11 15.64 -4.56
N SER A 168 13.30 14.69 -3.65
CA SER A 168 12.34 13.70 -3.23
C SER A 168 12.59 13.32 -1.77
N ASN A 169 11.86 12.37 -1.24
CA ASN A 169 12.20 11.61 -0.05
C ASN A 169 12.19 10.12 -0.38
N LEU A 170 12.78 9.30 0.48
CA LEU A 170 12.92 7.88 0.21
C LEU A 170 11.56 7.19 0.02
N HIS A 171 10.56 7.55 0.83
CA HIS A 171 9.20 7.02 0.73
C HIS A 171 8.58 7.32 -0.63
N HIS A 172 8.63 8.58 -1.07
CA HIS A 172 8.07 9.00 -2.36
C HIS A 172 8.78 8.34 -3.56
N VAL A 173 10.07 8.05 -3.44
CA VAL A 173 10.80 7.29 -4.47
C VAL A 173 10.15 5.93 -4.71
N TRP A 174 9.76 5.23 -3.64
CA TRP A 174 9.09 3.93 -3.73
C TRP A 174 7.64 4.03 -4.16
N ASP A 175 6.91 5.02 -3.67
CA ASP A 175 5.49 5.20 -4.00
C ASP A 175 5.28 5.56 -5.46
N VAL A 176 6.16 6.40 -6.01
CA VAL A 176 5.91 7.10 -7.27
C VAL A 176 7.08 7.04 -8.23
N ASP A 177 8.27 7.50 -7.80
CA ASP A 177 9.36 7.83 -8.72
C ASP A 177 9.86 6.61 -9.49
N VAL A 178 9.95 5.42 -8.86
CA VAL A 178 10.38 4.16 -9.52
C VAL A 178 9.35 3.74 -10.56
N ILE A 179 8.06 3.82 -10.25
CA ILE A 179 6.96 3.43 -11.15
C ILE A 179 6.90 4.38 -12.36
N GLU A 180 6.92 5.70 -12.12
CA GLU A 180 6.89 6.69 -13.20
C GLU A 180 8.10 6.56 -14.13
N GLN A 181 9.29 6.29 -13.55
CA GLN A 181 10.50 6.08 -14.34
C GLN A 181 10.35 4.82 -15.22
N ALA A 182 9.85 3.70 -14.68
CA ALA A 182 9.61 2.48 -15.44
C ALA A 182 8.60 2.69 -16.56
N MET A 183 7.47 3.34 -16.27
CA MET A 183 6.47 3.67 -17.28
C MET A 183 7.08 4.50 -18.42
N LYS A 184 7.93 5.46 -18.08
CA LYS A 184 8.59 6.32 -19.06
C LYS A 184 9.59 5.54 -19.93
N ASP A 185 10.41 4.70 -19.31
CA ASP A 185 11.55 4.07 -19.98
C ASP A 185 11.13 2.85 -20.81
N PHE A 186 10.11 2.09 -20.37
CA PHE A 186 9.76 0.80 -20.97
C PHE A 186 8.34 0.74 -21.53
N TYR A 187 7.44 1.62 -21.12
CA TYR A 187 6.01 1.49 -21.43
C TYR A 187 5.39 2.72 -22.08
N GLY A 188 6.20 3.67 -22.59
CA GLY A 188 5.70 4.86 -23.26
C GLY A 188 4.78 5.75 -22.43
N LYS A 189 4.89 5.68 -21.10
CA LYS A 189 4.02 6.30 -20.08
C LYS A 189 2.60 5.71 -20.02
N ASP A 190 2.40 4.54 -20.60
CA ASP A 190 1.13 3.83 -20.57
C ASP A 190 1.11 2.87 -19.38
N GLN A 191 0.28 3.18 -18.39
CA GLN A 191 0.13 2.34 -17.18
C GLN A 191 -0.50 0.98 -17.51
N ASP A 192 -1.40 0.89 -18.49
CA ASP A 192 -2.01 -0.39 -18.88
C ASP A 192 -1.01 -1.29 -19.62
N ALA A 193 -0.06 -0.72 -20.34
CA ALA A 193 1.04 -1.48 -20.92
C ALA A 193 1.92 -2.10 -19.84
N MET A 194 2.22 -1.36 -18.76
CA MET A 194 2.95 -1.90 -17.61
C MET A 194 2.15 -2.96 -16.87
N VAL A 195 0.84 -2.77 -16.64
CA VAL A 195 -0.05 -3.79 -16.06
C VAL A 195 0.01 -5.08 -16.85
N LYS A 196 -0.14 -5.02 -18.18
CA LYS A 196 -0.08 -6.20 -19.07
C LYS A 196 1.26 -6.93 -18.99
N ALA A 197 2.37 -6.19 -18.87
CA ALA A 197 3.69 -6.79 -18.70
C ALA A 197 3.79 -7.52 -17.34
N ILE A 198 3.33 -6.90 -16.24
CA ILE A 198 3.32 -7.53 -14.92
C ILE A 198 2.40 -8.77 -14.92
N GLN A 199 1.20 -8.69 -15.51
CA GLN A 199 0.29 -9.84 -15.63
C GLN A 199 0.92 -11.00 -16.40
N ARG A 200 1.68 -10.72 -17.45
CA ARG A 200 2.44 -11.74 -18.19
C ARG A 200 3.50 -12.38 -17.31
N ASN A 201 4.27 -11.58 -16.57
CA ASN A 201 5.27 -12.11 -15.64
C ASN A 201 4.63 -13.01 -14.56
N ILE A 202 3.43 -12.67 -14.06
CA ILE A 202 2.69 -13.51 -13.12
C ILE A 202 2.40 -14.90 -13.72
N THR A 203 1.93 -14.94 -14.96
CA THR A 203 1.50 -16.20 -15.62
C THR A 203 2.68 -17.01 -16.20
N GLU A 204 3.78 -16.37 -16.52
CA GLU A 204 4.96 -17.01 -17.12
C GLU A 204 6.06 -17.21 -16.05
N ASP A 205 6.78 -16.14 -15.69
CA ASP A 205 7.99 -16.21 -14.87
C ASP A 205 7.69 -16.57 -13.41
N TRP A 206 6.58 -16.05 -12.85
CA TRP A 206 6.18 -16.24 -11.45
C TRP A 206 5.04 -17.24 -11.26
N SER A 207 4.70 -18.02 -12.29
CA SER A 207 3.56 -18.96 -12.27
C SER A 207 3.61 -20.00 -11.15
N ARG A 208 4.83 -20.37 -10.69
CA ARG A 208 5.00 -21.26 -9.53
C ARG A 208 4.81 -20.54 -8.20
N GLU A 209 5.18 -19.26 -8.16
CA GLU A 209 5.10 -18.43 -6.95
C GLU A 209 3.66 -17.90 -6.76
N GLU A 210 2.95 -17.63 -7.85
CA GLU A 210 1.58 -17.10 -7.86
C GLU A 210 0.66 -17.94 -6.96
N LYS A 211 0.66 -19.27 -7.11
CA LYS A 211 -0.09 -20.19 -6.25
C LYS A 211 0.26 -20.08 -4.76
N GLN A 212 1.54 -19.76 -4.46
CA GLN A 212 1.98 -19.52 -3.08
C GLN A 212 1.51 -18.16 -2.55
N TRP A 213 1.35 -17.17 -3.44
CA TRP A 213 0.81 -15.86 -3.07
C TRP A 213 -0.67 -15.93 -2.72
N GLU A 214 -1.46 -16.72 -3.46
CA GLU A 214 -2.87 -16.97 -3.17
C GLU A 214 -3.08 -17.75 -1.87
N ALA A 215 -2.12 -18.61 -1.51
CA ALA A 215 -2.26 -19.50 -0.38
C ALA A 215 -2.29 -18.73 0.95
N CYS A 216 -3.39 -18.85 1.67
CA CYS A 216 -3.56 -18.32 3.01
C CYS A 216 -4.22 -19.34 3.93
N ARG A 217 -3.45 -19.81 4.92
CA ARG A 217 -3.94 -20.76 5.94
C ARG A 217 -4.40 -20.06 7.22
N SER A 218 -4.50 -18.73 7.21
CA SER A 218 -4.91 -17.95 8.37
C SER A 218 -6.38 -18.17 8.70
N LYS A 219 -6.69 -18.24 9.99
CA LYS A 219 -8.08 -18.25 10.50
C LYS A 219 -8.83 -16.95 10.16
N THR A 220 -8.10 -15.83 9.99
CA THR A 220 -8.65 -14.52 9.61
C THR A 220 -8.95 -14.40 8.13
N LYS A 221 -8.56 -15.38 7.33
CA LYS A 221 -8.74 -15.41 5.86
C LYS A 221 -7.99 -14.32 5.07
N THR A 222 -7.06 -13.56 5.68
CA THR A 222 -6.32 -12.49 4.99
C THR A 222 -4.82 -12.76 4.84
N CYS A 223 -4.16 -13.37 5.81
CA CYS A 223 -2.70 -13.49 5.92
C CYS A 223 -1.94 -12.14 5.87
N ALA A 224 -2.58 -11.04 6.24
CA ALA A 224 -2.01 -9.71 6.18
C ALA A 224 -0.73 -9.56 7.03
N ASP A 225 -0.61 -10.30 8.14
CA ASP A 225 0.63 -10.38 8.94
C ASP A 225 1.83 -10.83 8.11
N LYS A 226 1.64 -11.86 7.26
CA LYS A 226 2.68 -12.34 6.36
C LYS A 226 3.06 -11.27 5.34
N TYR A 227 2.09 -10.53 4.81
CA TYR A 227 2.34 -9.48 3.83
C TYR A 227 3.15 -8.33 4.42
N ALA A 228 2.80 -7.92 5.65
CA ALA A 228 3.54 -6.90 6.40
C ALA A 228 4.96 -7.38 6.76
N GLN A 229 5.13 -8.64 7.17
CA GLN A 229 6.46 -9.22 7.42
C GLN A 229 7.34 -9.22 6.18
N GLU A 230 6.80 -9.60 5.02
CA GLU A 230 7.53 -9.55 3.75
C GLU A 230 7.93 -8.10 3.41
N SER A 231 7.04 -7.14 3.62
CA SER A 231 7.32 -5.72 3.39
C SER A 231 8.37 -5.17 4.35
N ALA A 232 8.32 -5.52 5.63
CA ALA A 232 9.33 -5.10 6.62
C ALA A 232 10.74 -5.61 6.28
N VAL A 233 10.86 -6.83 5.76
CA VAL A 233 12.14 -7.37 5.26
C VAL A 233 12.63 -6.57 4.07
N LEU A 234 11.78 -6.31 3.09
CA LEU A 234 12.13 -5.56 1.88
C LEU A 234 12.38 -4.08 2.17
N ALA A 235 11.75 -3.51 3.21
CA ALA A 235 12.05 -2.16 3.66
C ALA A 235 13.52 -2.01 4.05
N CYS A 236 14.09 -2.96 4.77
CA CYS A 236 15.52 -2.94 5.11
C CYS A 236 16.43 -2.87 3.87
N ASP A 237 16.05 -3.55 2.78
CA ASP A 237 16.79 -3.45 1.51
C ASP A 237 16.60 -2.06 0.87
N ALA A 238 15.41 -1.47 0.97
CA ALA A 238 15.14 -0.13 0.47
C ALA A 238 16.00 0.96 1.15
N TYR A 239 16.30 0.79 2.44
CA TYR A 239 17.19 1.70 3.18
C TYR A 239 18.68 1.49 2.90
N LYS A 240 19.06 0.36 2.31
CA LYS A 240 20.47 -0.03 2.18
C LYS A 240 21.28 0.97 1.37
N GLY A 241 22.28 1.56 2.00
CA GLY A 241 23.17 2.55 1.38
C GLY A 241 22.55 3.95 1.22
N VAL A 242 21.31 4.16 1.67
CA VAL A 242 20.63 5.47 1.62
C VAL A 242 20.93 6.26 2.88
N LYS A 243 21.24 7.54 2.70
CA LYS A 243 21.46 8.53 3.75
C LYS A 243 20.74 9.81 3.38
N GLN A 244 20.59 10.70 4.36
CA GLN A 244 20.11 12.06 4.11
C GLN A 244 20.93 12.70 2.97
N ASP A 245 20.23 13.34 2.03
CA ASP A 245 20.76 14.01 0.84
C ASP A 245 21.45 13.08 -0.19
N SER A 246 21.30 11.74 -0.08
CA SER A 246 21.77 10.81 -1.09
C SER A 246 21.16 11.12 -2.46
N THR A 247 21.94 10.91 -3.51
CA THR A 247 21.42 10.87 -4.89
C THR A 247 21.17 9.44 -5.29
N LEU A 248 19.94 9.12 -5.59
CA LEU A 248 19.48 7.82 -6.07
C LEU A 248 19.32 7.89 -7.60
N GLY A 249 20.04 7.05 -8.31
CA GLY A 249 20.08 6.97 -9.78
C GLY A 249 19.95 5.55 -10.27
N ASP A 250 20.59 5.25 -11.42
CA ASP A 250 20.43 3.98 -12.14
C ASP A 250 20.68 2.73 -11.29
N ASP A 251 21.71 2.72 -10.46
CA ASP A 251 22.02 1.56 -9.60
C ASP A 251 20.89 1.28 -8.61
N TYR A 252 20.38 2.33 -7.97
CA TYR A 252 19.27 2.20 -7.02
C TYR A 252 17.97 1.81 -7.75
N TYR A 253 17.70 2.45 -8.89
CA TYR A 253 16.54 2.15 -9.72
C TYR A 253 16.53 0.70 -10.19
N SER A 254 17.66 0.21 -10.71
CA SER A 254 17.81 -1.17 -11.19
C SER A 254 17.60 -2.21 -10.08
N ALA A 255 17.96 -1.87 -8.84
CA ALA A 255 17.72 -2.73 -7.69
C ALA A 255 16.26 -2.67 -7.19
N ALA A 256 15.64 -1.49 -7.21
CA ALA A 256 14.29 -1.26 -6.70
C ALA A 256 13.18 -1.76 -7.64
N LEU A 257 13.33 -1.55 -8.94
CA LEU A 257 12.27 -1.84 -9.92
C LEU A 257 11.74 -3.29 -9.88
N PRO A 258 12.58 -4.34 -9.88
CA PRO A 258 12.09 -5.72 -9.81
C PRO A 258 11.31 -6.00 -8.53
N VAL A 259 11.66 -5.35 -7.41
CA VAL A 259 10.94 -5.47 -6.15
C VAL A 259 9.59 -4.80 -6.26
N VAL A 260 9.53 -3.56 -6.77
CA VAL A 260 8.29 -2.80 -6.96
C VAL A 260 7.31 -3.55 -7.84
N GLU A 261 7.74 -4.03 -9.01
CA GLU A 261 6.87 -4.81 -9.92
C GLU A 261 6.34 -6.08 -9.26
N LYS A 262 7.20 -6.81 -8.56
CA LYS A 262 6.80 -8.05 -7.87
C LYS A 262 5.83 -7.76 -6.72
N ARG A 263 6.00 -6.67 -5.96
CA ARG A 263 5.10 -6.29 -4.86
C ARG A 263 3.73 -5.84 -5.38
N ILE A 264 3.69 -5.11 -6.50
CA ILE A 264 2.42 -4.76 -7.17
C ILE A 264 1.71 -6.03 -7.65
N ALA A 265 2.42 -6.98 -8.27
CA ALA A 265 1.89 -8.27 -8.67
C ALA A 265 1.29 -9.06 -7.51
N GLN A 266 2.05 -9.19 -6.42
CA GLN A 266 1.60 -9.86 -5.19
C GLN A 266 0.38 -9.19 -4.59
N GLY A 267 0.34 -7.86 -4.55
CA GLY A 267 -0.82 -7.09 -4.08
C GLY A 267 -2.09 -7.44 -4.87
N GLY A 268 -1.99 -7.43 -6.20
CA GLY A 268 -3.10 -7.75 -7.08
C GLY A 268 -3.63 -9.18 -6.92
N VAL A 269 -2.75 -10.18 -6.96
CA VAL A 269 -3.12 -11.61 -6.80
C VAL A 269 -3.72 -11.87 -5.41
N ARG A 270 -3.13 -11.30 -4.36
CA ARG A 270 -3.59 -11.48 -2.97
C ARG A 270 -4.92 -10.78 -2.70
N LEU A 271 -5.13 -9.60 -3.27
CA LEU A 271 -6.43 -8.92 -3.19
C LEU A 271 -7.50 -9.76 -3.89
N ALA A 272 -7.23 -10.29 -5.09
CA ALA A 272 -8.15 -11.18 -5.77
C ALA A 272 -8.46 -12.43 -4.92
N ALA A 273 -7.44 -13.07 -4.35
CA ALA A 273 -7.63 -14.23 -3.49
C ALA A 273 -8.47 -13.91 -2.24
N ILE A 274 -8.35 -12.74 -1.65
CA ILE A 274 -9.19 -12.28 -0.52
C ILE A 274 -10.64 -12.10 -1.00
N LEU A 275 -10.85 -11.36 -2.10
CA LEU A 275 -12.19 -11.08 -2.64
C LEU A 275 -12.88 -12.35 -3.12
N ASN A 276 -12.16 -13.26 -3.78
CA ASN A 276 -12.69 -14.56 -4.17
C ASN A 276 -13.21 -15.36 -2.95
N ARG A 277 -12.46 -15.37 -1.84
CA ARG A 277 -12.91 -16.02 -0.60
C ARG A 277 -14.10 -15.34 0.07
N ILE A 278 -14.20 -14.03 -0.02
CA ILE A 278 -15.32 -13.27 0.54
C ILE A 278 -16.61 -13.57 -0.25
N PHE A 279 -16.53 -13.58 -1.58
CA PHE A 279 -17.67 -13.62 -2.47
C PHE A 279 -17.94 -14.98 -3.11
N SER A 280 -17.10 -16.02 -2.90
CA SER A 280 -17.45 -17.38 -3.25
C SER A 280 -18.71 -17.74 -2.45
N GLY A 281 -19.83 -17.95 -3.13
CA GLY A 281 -21.10 -18.36 -2.52
C GLY A 281 -20.90 -19.55 -1.57
N ASN A 282 -21.63 -19.59 -0.48
CA ASN A 282 -21.58 -20.58 0.61
C ASN A 282 -21.38 -22.03 0.12
N GLY A 283 -20.17 -22.37 -0.18
CA GLY A 283 -19.78 -23.69 -0.59
C GLY A 283 -18.53 -24.07 0.18
N GLU A 284 -18.70 -24.93 1.18
CA GLU A 284 -17.72 -25.84 1.77
C GLU A 284 -16.24 -25.46 1.59
N LEU A 285 -15.62 -25.09 2.69
CA LEU A 285 -14.20 -25.25 2.89
C LEU A 285 -13.81 -26.68 2.49
N GLN A 286 -13.53 -26.92 1.22
CA GLN A 286 -12.84 -28.14 0.82
C GLN A 286 -11.45 -28.06 1.44
N SER A 287 -11.28 -28.86 2.46
CA SER A 287 -10.01 -29.27 3.03
C SER A 287 -9.12 -29.84 1.93
N ILE A 288 -8.06 -29.12 1.56
CA ILE A 288 -6.91 -29.69 0.90
C ILE A 288 -5.71 -29.56 1.83
#